data_df44921a86ecbf39e2d62416566790c7
#
_entry.id   df44921a86ecbf39e2d62416566790c7
#
_cell.length_a   1.000
_cell.length_b   1.000
_cell.length_c   1.000
_cell.angle_alpha   90.00
_cell.angle_beta   90.00
_cell.angle_gamma   90.00
#
_symmetry.space_group_name_H-M   'P 1'
#
loop_
_entity.id
_entity.type
_entity.pdbx_description
1 polymer ?
#
loop_
_entity_poly.entity_id
_entity_poly.type
_entity_poly.pdbx_seq_one_letter_code
_entity_poly.pdbx_strand_id
1 'polypeptide(L)'
;MGKICCIFNIPSFYREKIYLEIDKVYDCEWYFEQEDNGINLFDTNKLKKVNILQHEKFVSRFYTMKGLVRMVWKQTDYDKYLMVGTPMCVSLWVLCILLKLFRPSKKIYFWTHGWYGKETLTERIIKKNFLRLADELFIYGNYAKNLLIKQGFKAEKMHVIHNSLSYVVQMELRKQMHLTGIYKKHFGNNNPVLIFIGRLTPVKQLDLLVQAVADLKNEKQLYNLVFIGDGPCL
;
A
#
# COMPACT_ATOMS: atom_id res chain seq x y z
N MET A 1 0.56 2.87 27.87
CA MET A 1 0.89 2.18 26.59
C MET A 1 2.20 2.76 26.10
N GLY A 2 3.09 1.91 25.56
CA GLY A 2 4.36 2.39 25.06
C GLY A 2 4.22 3.16 23.75
N LYS A 3 5.18 4.00 23.44
CA LYS A 3 5.24 4.85 22.25
C LYS A 3 5.56 4.02 20.99
N ILE A 4 4.91 4.32 19.88
CA ILE A 4 5.07 3.62 18.61
C ILE A 4 5.75 4.53 17.58
N CYS A 5 6.85 4.06 17.00
CA CYS A 5 7.47 4.67 15.84
C CYS A 5 6.81 4.11 14.57
N CYS A 6 6.13 4.95 13.81
CA CYS A 6 5.44 4.59 12.57
C CYS A 6 6.22 5.11 11.37
N ILE A 7 6.76 4.23 10.52
CA ILE A 7 7.58 4.61 9.36
C ILE A 7 6.94 4.09 8.09
N PHE A 8 6.47 4.99 7.26
CA PHE A 8 5.82 4.67 6.00
C PHE A 8 6.44 5.45 4.84
N ASN A 9 6.16 4.99 3.63
CA ASN A 9 6.46 5.75 2.43
C ASN A 9 5.64 7.07 2.42
N ILE A 10 4.86 7.34 1.41
CA ILE A 10 4.05 8.55 1.33
C ILE A 10 2.80 8.50 2.22
N PRO A 11 2.33 9.63 2.75
CA PRO A 11 1.07 9.74 3.48
C PRO A 11 -0.13 9.73 2.51
N SER A 12 -0.42 8.57 1.92
CA SER A 12 -1.45 8.42 0.89
C SER A 12 -2.87 8.62 1.44
N PHE A 13 -3.70 9.38 0.70
CA PHE A 13 -5.07 9.74 1.10
C PHE A 13 -5.96 8.52 1.43
N TYR A 14 -5.77 7.40 0.73
CA TYR A 14 -6.57 6.20 0.93
C TYR A 14 -6.27 5.47 2.25
N ARG A 15 -5.18 5.81 2.93
CA ARG A 15 -4.82 5.29 4.26
C ARG A 15 -5.11 6.26 5.40
N GLU A 16 -5.54 7.48 5.11
CA GLU A 16 -5.76 8.54 6.10
C GLU A 16 -6.54 8.02 7.33
N LYS A 17 -7.69 7.39 7.10
CA LYS A 17 -8.53 6.92 8.22
C LYS A 17 -7.84 5.91 9.12
N ILE A 18 -7.09 4.97 8.54
CA ILE A 18 -6.37 3.97 9.34
C ILE A 18 -5.27 4.63 10.16
N TYR A 19 -4.52 5.56 9.56
CA TYR A 19 -3.48 6.30 10.28
C TYR A 19 -4.08 7.11 11.44
N LEU A 20 -5.20 7.82 11.21
CA LEU A 20 -5.89 8.58 12.25
C LEU A 20 -6.43 7.70 13.38
N GLU A 21 -6.99 6.53 13.08
CA GLU A 21 -7.46 5.60 14.12
C GLU A 21 -6.30 5.02 14.94
N ILE A 22 -5.17 4.68 14.32
CA ILE A 22 -3.97 4.25 15.03
C ILE A 22 -3.44 5.38 15.92
N ASP A 23 -3.35 6.60 15.39
CA ASP A 23 -2.85 7.77 16.10
C ASP A 23 -3.74 8.19 17.28
N LYS A 24 -5.06 7.97 17.15
CA LYS A 24 -6.03 8.22 18.21
C LYS A 24 -5.86 7.28 19.40
N VAL A 25 -5.60 6.00 19.11
CA VAL A 25 -5.54 4.93 20.14
C VAL A 25 -4.17 4.84 20.79
N TYR A 26 -3.10 5.12 20.04
CA TYR A 26 -1.72 4.96 20.48
C TYR A 26 -0.97 6.29 20.52
N ASP A 27 0.10 6.36 21.32
CA ASP A 27 1.08 7.45 21.24
C ASP A 27 2.05 7.16 20.09
N CYS A 28 1.73 7.72 18.91
CA CYS A 28 2.49 7.50 17.69
C CYS A 28 3.37 8.69 17.34
N GLU A 29 4.52 8.39 16.75
CA GLU A 29 5.31 9.37 16.02
C GLU A 29 5.55 8.86 14.60
N TRP A 30 5.12 9.66 13.61
CA TRP A 30 5.06 9.28 12.21
C TRP A 30 6.24 9.82 11.43
N TYR A 31 6.81 8.98 10.58
CA TYR A 31 7.85 9.31 9.63
C TYR A 31 7.37 8.93 8.24
N PHE A 32 7.18 9.91 7.38
CA PHE A 32 6.79 9.71 6.00
C PHE A 32 7.89 10.16 5.07
N GLU A 33 7.92 9.58 3.90
CA GLU A 33 8.79 9.95 2.81
C GLU A 33 8.12 11.02 1.95
N GLN A 34 8.90 11.99 1.52
CA GLN A 34 8.47 12.98 0.53
C GLN A 34 8.85 12.46 -0.86
N GLU A 35 7.89 11.89 -1.57
CA GLU A 35 8.04 11.43 -2.95
C GLU A 35 6.82 11.86 -3.77
N ASP A 36 7.05 12.43 -4.94
CA ASP A 36 6.00 12.67 -5.93
C ASP A 36 5.89 11.43 -6.84
N ASN A 37 4.85 10.66 -6.63
CA ASN A 37 4.53 9.47 -7.43
C ASN A 37 3.12 9.51 -8.03
N GLY A 38 2.52 10.72 -8.10
CA GLY A 38 1.18 10.96 -8.63
C GLY A 38 0.06 10.38 -7.77
N ILE A 39 0.30 10.11 -6.48
CA ILE A 39 -0.73 9.70 -5.53
C ILE A 39 -1.10 10.90 -4.67
N ASN A 40 -2.40 11.20 -4.57
CA ASN A 40 -2.88 12.24 -3.68
C ASN A 40 -2.51 11.94 -2.22
N LEU A 41 -1.99 12.96 -1.55
CA LEU A 41 -1.61 12.88 -0.14
C LEU A 41 -2.75 13.39 0.73
N PHE A 42 -2.81 12.93 1.98
CA PHE A 42 -3.69 13.54 2.97
C PHE A 42 -2.94 14.60 3.79
N ASP A 43 -3.69 15.47 4.44
CA ASP A 43 -3.14 16.49 5.32
C ASP A 43 -2.58 15.88 6.61
N THR A 44 -1.27 15.75 6.70
CA THR A 44 -0.57 15.14 7.82
C THR A 44 -0.65 15.94 9.12
N ASN A 45 -1.06 17.22 9.10
CA ASN A 45 -1.30 18.03 10.30
C ASN A 45 -2.43 17.47 11.17
N LYS A 46 -3.23 16.53 10.65
CA LYS A 46 -4.25 15.80 11.41
C LYS A 46 -3.67 14.75 12.36
N LEU A 47 -2.40 14.39 12.22
CA LEU A 47 -1.69 13.47 13.11
C LEU A 47 -0.95 14.24 14.21
N LYS A 48 -0.74 13.61 15.37
CA LYS A 48 -0.15 14.27 16.56
C LYS A 48 1.31 14.68 16.36
N LYS A 49 2.13 13.79 15.80
CA LYS A 49 3.56 14.03 15.60
C LYS A 49 4.01 13.47 14.26
N VAL A 50 4.49 14.31 13.37
CA VAL A 50 4.85 13.93 11.99
C VAL A 50 6.23 14.49 11.63
N ASN A 51 7.01 13.66 10.96
CA ASN A 51 8.28 14.00 10.35
C ASN A 51 8.22 13.63 8.87
N ILE A 52 8.41 14.58 7.98
CA ILE A 52 8.50 14.34 6.53
C ILE A 52 9.99 14.30 6.15
N LEU A 53 10.41 13.20 5.55
CA LEU A 53 11.80 12.94 5.20
C LEU A 53 12.00 12.93 3.70
N GLN A 54 13.11 13.47 3.25
CA GLN A 54 13.47 13.52 1.84
C GLN A 54 13.79 12.10 1.33
N HIS A 55 13.20 11.76 0.17
CA HIS A 55 13.58 10.58 -0.61
C HIS A 55 14.90 10.84 -1.33
N GLU A 56 15.87 9.95 -1.16
CA GLU A 56 17.14 9.99 -1.87
C GLU A 56 17.37 8.66 -2.60
N LYS A 57 17.47 8.70 -3.92
CA LYS A 57 17.87 7.52 -4.70
C LYS A 57 19.27 7.10 -4.30
N PHE A 58 19.45 5.81 -4.09
CA PHE A 58 20.75 5.25 -3.71
C PHE A 58 21.41 4.56 -4.91
N VAL A 59 20.90 3.41 -5.30
CA VAL A 59 21.40 2.67 -6.46
C VAL A 59 20.25 1.89 -7.10
N SER A 60 20.09 1.98 -8.42
CA SER A 60 19.01 1.32 -9.15
C SER A 60 17.64 1.65 -8.55
N ARG A 61 16.92 0.65 -8.02
CA ARG A 61 15.63 0.80 -7.34
C ARG A 61 15.73 0.99 -5.82
N PHE A 62 16.95 0.98 -5.27
CA PHE A 62 17.16 1.21 -3.85
C PHE A 62 17.22 2.69 -3.54
N TYR A 63 16.69 3.06 -2.37
CA TYR A 63 16.61 4.43 -1.90
C TYR A 63 16.81 4.53 -0.39
N THR A 64 16.97 5.73 0.10
CA THR A 64 17.07 6.05 1.52
C THR A 64 16.09 7.16 1.88
N MET A 65 15.60 7.11 3.12
CA MET A 65 14.90 8.23 3.76
C MET A 65 15.94 9.04 4.53
N LYS A 66 16.27 10.23 4.02
CA LYS A 66 17.36 11.06 4.58
C LYS A 66 17.18 11.35 6.05
N GLY A 67 18.17 10.98 6.84
CA GLY A 67 18.18 11.25 8.27
C GLY A 67 17.34 10.31 9.14
N LEU A 68 16.53 9.40 8.57
CA LEU A 68 15.64 8.49 9.31
C LEU A 68 16.37 7.78 10.45
N VAL A 69 17.44 7.07 10.13
CA VAL A 69 18.18 6.25 11.11
C VAL A 69 18.65 7.12 12.28
N ARG A 70 19.24 8.29 12.00
CA ARG A 70 19.74 9.21 13.02
C ARG A 70 18.61 9.76 13.91
N MET A 71 17.49 10.16 13.31
CA MET A 71 16.35 10.73 14.04
C MET A 71 15.72 9.69 14.95
N VAL A 72 15.39 8.51 14.40
CA VAL A 72 14.74 7.42 15.16
C VAL A 72 15.70 6.84 16.21
N TRP A 73 16.98 6.71 15.89
CA TRP A 73 17.96 6.16 16.84
C TRP A 73 18.18 7.03 18.08
N LYS A 74 18.06 8.35 17.95
CA LYS A 74 18.16 9.29 19.09
C LYS A 74 17.02 9.14 20.08
N GLN A 75 15.84 8.69 19.63
CA GLN A 75 14.70 8.44 20.49
C GLN A 75 14.84 7.05 21.13
N THR A 76 14.75 6.98 22.44
CA THR A 76 14.90 5.73 23.20
C THR A 76 13.58 5.20 23.76
N ASP A 77 12.53 6.00 23.71
CA ASP A 77 11.22 5.78 24.31
C ASP A 77 10.25 4.97 23.44
N TYR A 78 10.60 4.65 22.19
CA TYR A 78 9.79 3.75 21.39
C TYR A 78 9.87 2.31 21.89
N ASP A 79 8.73 1.68 22.08
CA ASP A 79 8.62 0.25 22.41
C ASP A 79 8.39 -0.62 21.17
N LYS A 80 7.71 -0.06 20.19
CA LYS A 80 7.31 -0.74 18.97
C LYS A 80 7.63 0.10 17.74
N TYR A 81 7.93 -0.59 16.66
CA TYR A 81 8.22 0.00 15.36
C TYR A 81 7.29 -0.61 14.31
N LEU A 82 6.35 0.18 13.81
CA LEU A 82 5.45 -0.20 12.71
C LEU A 82 5.97 0.42 11.42
N MET A 83 6.44 -0.40 10.50
CA MET A 83 7.12 0.08 9.30
C MET A 83 6.50 -0.49 8.03
N VAL A 84 6.57 0.28 6.95
CA VAL A 84 6.32 -0.29 5.63
C VAL A 84 7.37 -1.37 5.31
N GLY A 85 6.88 -2.56 4.98
CA GLY A 85 7.74 -3.72 4.70
C GLY A 85 8.28 -3.71 3.26
N THR A 86 9.03 -2.67 2.88
CA THR A 86 9.67 -2.57 1.55
C THR A 86 11.17 -2.81 1.64
N PRO A 87 11.70 -3.86 0.97
CA PRO A 87 13.13 -4.15 0.98
C PRO A 87 13.97 -3.18 0.16
N MET A 88 13.35 -2.27 -0.60
CA MET A 88 14.07 -1.28 -1.41
C MET A 88 14.58 -0.09 -0.59
N CYS A 89 14.03 0.15 0.60
CA CYS A 89 14.46 1.23 1.50
C CYS A 89 15.67 0.79 2.34
N VAL A 90 16.86 1.24 1.99
CA VAL A 90 18.12 0.89 2.71
C VAL A 90 18.11 1.39 4.14
N SER A 91 17.50 2.57 4.41
CA SER A 91 17.39 3.11 5.76
C SER A 91 16.65 2.16 6.72
N LEU A 92 15.63 1.41 6.22
CA LEU A 92 14.91 0.43 7.04
C LEU A 92 15.78 -0.79 7.37
N TRP A 93 16.62 -1.25 6.45
CA TRP A 93 17.57 -2.33 6.73
C TRP A 93 18.50 -1.95 7.87
N VAL A 94 19.16 -0.78 7.74
CA VAL A 94 20.10 -0.28 8.74
C VAL A 94 19.40 -0.14 10.10
N LEU A 95 18.24 0.50 10.13
CA LEU A 95 17.48 0.69 11.36
C LEU A 95 17.10 -0.65 12.01
N CYS A 96 16.55 -1.60 11.25
CA CYS A 96 16.15 -2.89 11.77
C CYS A 96 17.35 -3.70 12.32
N ILE A 97 18.47 -3.69 11.60
CA ILE A 97 19.70 -4.37 12.06
C ILE A 97 20.20 -3.74 13.37
N LEU A 98 20.27 -2.42 13.45
CA LEU A 98 20.67 -1.74 14.67
C LEU A 98 19.73 -2.03 15.84
N LEU A 99 18.42 -2.04 15.62
CA LEU A 99 17.44 -2.39 16.65
C LEU A 99 17.62 -3.83 17.13
N LYS A 100 17.81 -4.78 16.23
CA LYS A 100 18.03 -6.19 16.62
C LYS A 100 19.32 -6.41 17.41
N LEU A 101 20.39 -5.68 17.06
CA LEU A 101 21.69 -5.84 17.72
C LEU A 101 21.74 -5.10 19.07
N PHE A 102 21.21 -3.90 19.15
CA PHE A 102 21.44 -3.01 20.31
C PHE A 102 20.19 -2.77 21.17
N ARG A 103 18.99 -3.08 20.65
CA ARG A 103 17.71 -2.89 21.35
C ARG A 103 16.79 -4.10 21.16
N PRO A 104 17.21 -5.33 21.47
CA PRO A 104 16.49 -6.57 21.14
C PRO A 104 15.12 -6.72 21.83
N SER A 105 14.86 -5.96 22.88
CA SER A 105 13.55 -5.93 23.57
C SER A 105 12.48 -5.18 22.76
N LYS A 106 12.89 -4.33 21.82
CA LYS A 106 11.97 -3.54 20.97
C LYS A 106 11.37 -4.43 19.86
N LYS A 107 10.09 -4.22 19.57
CA LYS A 107 9.34 -5.04 18.60
C LYS A 107 9.25 -4.35 17.25
N ILE A 108 9.51 -5.10 16.17
CA ILE A 108 9.45 -4.63 14.79
C ILE A 108 8.29 -5.31 14.08
N TYR A 109 7.38 -4.51 13.53
CA TYR A 109 6.23 -4.96 12.75
C TYR A 109 6.34 -4.40 11.33
N PHE A 110 6.19 -5.26 10.33
CA PHE A 110 6.11 -4.80 8.94
C PHE A 110 4.69 -4.88 8.43
N TRP A 111 4.23 -3.77 7.87
CA TRP A 111 3.02 -3.71 7.07
C TRP A 111 3.41 -3.83 5.59
N THR A 112 3.07 -4.93 4.96
CA THR A 112 3.61 -5.26 3.64
C THR A 112 2.62 -6.04 2.77
N HIS A 113 2.83 -5.97 1.45
CA HIS A 113 2.16 -6.87 0.51
C HIS A 113 2.59 -8.35 0.66
N GLY A 114 3.69 -8.59 1.37
CA GLY A 114 4.23 -9.93 1.54
C GLY A 114 4.84 -10.49 0.24
N TRP A 115 4.44 -11.68 -0.16
CA TRP A 115 5.00 -12.43 -1.28
C TRP A 115 4.03 -12.49 -2.45
N TYR A 116 4.52 -12.31 -3.70
CA TYR A 116 3.68 -12.31 -4.90
C TYR A 116 3.69 -13.64 -5.66
N GLY A 117 4.72 -14.49 -5.46
CA GLY A 117 4.89 -15.76 -6.15
C GLY A 117 5.63 -15.70 -7.48
N LYS A 118 6.00 -14.51 -7.93
CA LYS A 118 6.70 -14.24 -9.20
C LYS A 118 8.08 -13.60 -9.01
N GLU A 119 8.60 -13.60 -7.80
CA GLU A 119 9.89 -13.04 -7.47
C GLU A 119 11.02 -13.82 -8.17
N THR A 120 12.00 -13.10 -8.75
CA THR A 120 13.27 -13.67 -9.22
C THR A 120 14.09 -14.23 -8.05
N LEU A 121 15.10 -15.02 -8.32
CA LEU A 121 15.97 -15.59 -7.27
C LEU A 121 16.61 -14.50 -6.39
N THR A 122 17.09 -13.43 -6.99
CA THR A 122 17.70 -12.30 -6.27
C THR A 122 16.66 -11.59 -5.38
N GLU A 123 15.47 -11.34 -5.94
CA GLU A 123 14.37 -10.73 -5.17
C GLU A 123 13.92 -11.61 -4.00
N ARG A 124 13.87 -12.92 -4.19
CA ARG A 124 13.55 -13.87 -3.11
C ARG A 124 14.55 -13.76 -1.97
N ILE A 125 15.86 -13.73 -2.27
CA ILE A 125 16.90 -13.64 -1.24
C ILE A 125 16.78 -12.33 -0.47
N ILE A 126 16.72 -11.19 -1.18
CA ILE A 126 16.63 -9.86 -0.59
C ILE A 126 15.37 -9.75 0.27
N LYS A 127 14.22 -10.06 -0.30
CA LYS A 127 12.92 -9.94 0.35
C LYS A 127 12.79 -10.86 1.58
N LYS A 128 13.25 -12.10 1.46
CA LYS A 128 13.23 -13.08 2.57
C LYS A 128 14.07 -12.61 3.74
N ASN A 129 15.30 -12.14 3.49
CA ASN A 129 16.18 -11.66 4.54
C ASN A 129 15.63 -10.38 5.19
N PHE A 130 15.07 -9.47 4.39
CA PHE A 130 14.45 -8.26 4.92
C PHE A 130 13.25 -8.59 5.83
N LEU A 131 12.31 -9.38 5.34
CA LEU A 131 11.09 -9.71 6.10
C LEU A 131 11.38 -10.47 7.40
N ARG A 132 12.51 -11.21 7.47
CA ARG A 132 12.96 -11.88 8.70
C ARG A 132 13.44 -10.93 9.80
N LEU A 133 13.70 -9.67 9.48
CA LEU A 133 14.03 -8.65 10.49
C LEU A 133 12.83 -8.27 11.35
N ALA A 134 11.61 -8.47 10.86
CA ALA A 134 10.40 -8.21 11.62
C ALA A 134 10.12 -9.34 12.63
N ASP A 135 9.54 -8.98 13.76
CA ASP A 135 8.99 -9.93 14.74
C ASP A 135 7.66 -10.49 14.24
N GLU A 136 6.84 -9.65 13.61
CA GLU A 136 5.55 -10.01 13.01
C GLU A 136 5.27 -9.23 11.73
N LEU A 137 4.40 -9.78 10.88
CA LEU A 137 4.03 -9.21 9.58
C LEU A 137 2.52 -8.95 9.53
N PHE A 138 2.14 -7.74 9.15
CA PHE A 138 0.78 -7.38 8.74
C PHE A 138 0.70 -7.44 7.21
N ILE A 139 -0.10 -8.35 6.68
CA ILE A 139 -0.19 -8.65 5.26
C ILE A 139 -1.62 -8.55 4.75
N TYR A 140 -1.78 -8.30 3.44
CA TYR A 140 -3.09 -7.99 2.87
C TYR A 140 -3.98 -9.19 2.56
N GLY A 141 -3.44 -10.41 2.52
CA GLY A 141 -4.29 -11.54 2.16
C GLY A 141 -3.70 -12.92 2.42
N ASN A 142 -4.59 -13.91 2.47
CA ASN A 142 -4.24 -15.30 2.71
C ASN A 142 -3.34 -15.89 1.63
N TYR A 143 -3.45 -15.44 0.38
CA TYR A 143 -2.55 -15.87 -0.69
C TYR A 143 -1.09 -15.56 -0.36
N ALA A 144 -0.79 -14.31 0.02
CA ALA A 144 0.55 -13.90 0.42
C ALA A 144 1.02 -14.65 1.68
N LYS A 145 0.11 -14.89 2.66
CA LYS A 145 0.40 -15.70 3.86
C LYS A 145 0.84 -17.11 3.48
N ASN A 146 0.08 -17.78 2.63
CA ASN A 146 0.39 -19.14 2.19
C ASN A 146 1.73 -19.23 1.44
N LEU A 147 2.03 -18.24 0.61
CA LEU A 147 3.32 -18.16 -0.08
C LEU A 147 4.49 -17.95 0.90
N LEU A 148 4.32 -17.09 1.91
CA LEU A 148 5.34 -16.87 2.94
C LEU A 148 5.57 -18.11 3.80
N ILE A 149 4.53 -18.87 4.14
CA ILE A 149 4.67 -20.16 4.83
C ILE A 149 5.56 -21.11 4.00
N LYS A 150 5.34 -21.20 2.68
CA LYS A 150 6.19 -21.99 1.77
C LYS A 150 7.66 -21.51 1.73
N GLN A 151 7.90 -20.23 2.08
CA GLN A 151 9.26 -19.66 2.22
C GLN A 151 9.86 -19.88 3.63
N GLY A 152 9.16 -20.56 4.54
CA GLY A 152 9.62 -20.87 5.89
C GLY A 152 9.35 -19.80 6.93
N PHE A 153 8.33 -18.95 6.70
CA PHE A 153 7.81 -18.03 7.72
C PHE A 153 6.76 -18.73 8.58
N LYS A 154 6.73 -18.40 9.86
CA LYS A 154 5.80 -18.98 10.82
C LYS A 154 4.42 -18.33 10.71
N ALA A 155 3.37 -19.14 10.60
CA ALA A 155 1.99 -18.69 10.38
C ALA A 155 1.46 -17.80 11.51
N GLU A 156 1.87 -18.10 12.76
CA GLU A 156 1.48 -17.36 13.97
C GLU A 156 2.07 -15.95 14.05
N LYS A 157 3.12 -15.67 13.27
CA LYS A 157 3.75 -14.34 13.17
C LYS A 157 3.18 -13.47 12.02
N MET A 158 2.15 -13.93 11.38
CA MET A 158 1.57 -13.26 10.21
C MET A 158 0.07 -13.01 10.40
N HIS A 159 -0.31 -11.73 10.38
CA HIS A 159 -1.67 -11.26 10.56
C HIS A 159 -2.22 -10.74 9.24
N VAL A 160 -3.33 -11.29 8.78
CA VAL A 160 -4.02 -10.81 7.58
C VAL A 160 -4.92 -9.66 7.99
N ILE A 161 -4.57 -8.44 7.53
CA ILE A 161 -5.27 -7.21 7.87
C ILE A 161 -6.16 -6.69 6.73
N HIS A 162 -6.09 -7.35 5.56
CA HIS A 162 -6.71 -6.92 4.31
C HIS A 162 -6.23 -5.53 3.83
N ASN A 163 -6.61 -5.17 2.62
CA ASN A 163 -6.35 -3.86 2.05
C ASN A 163 -7.68 -3.26 1.59
N SER A 164 -8.27 -2.43 2.42
CA SER A 164 -9.56 -1.81 2.12
C SER A 164 -9.52 -0.30 2.31
N LEU A 165 -10.38 0.38 1.56
CA LEU A 165 -10.71 1.78 1.79
C LEU A 165 -11.66 1.90 2.99
N SER A 166 -11.98 3.14 3.38
CA SER A 166 -12.90 3.38 4.47
C SER A 166 -14.30 2.80 4.19
N TYR A 167 -14.60 1.65 4.77
CA TYR A 167 -15.88 0.95 4.62
C TYR A 167 -17.07 1.83 5.04
N VAL A 168 -16.94 2.53 6.17
CA VAL A 168 -18.03 3.37 6.70
C VAL A 168 -18.42 4.46 5.71
N VAL A 169 -17.45 5.20 5.15
CA VAL A 169 -17.72 6.24 4.14
C VAL A 169 -18.34 5.66 2.89
N GLN A 170 -17.86 4.50 2.44
CA GLN A 170 -18.41 3.85 1.25
C GLN A 170 -19.86 3.40 1.47
N MET A 171 -20.19 2.90 2.67
CA MET A 171 -21.57 2.52 2.99
C MET A 171 -22.49 3.72 3.05
N GLU A 172 -22.06 4.85 3.62
CA GLU A 172 -22.86 6.08 3.61
C GLU A 172 -23.08 6.63 2.20
N LEU A 173 -22.04 6.64 1.38
CA LEU A 173 -22.17 7.03 -0.03
C LEU A 173 -23.15 6.11 -0.78
N ARG A 174 -23.08 4.79 -0.57
CA ARG A 174 -24.04 3.84 -1.17
C ARG A 174 -25.47 4.09 -0.82
N LYS A 175 -25.76 4.46 0.44
CA LYS A 175 -27.14 4.81 0.86
C LYS A 175 -27.70 6.03 0.10
N GLN A 176 -26.84 6.94 -0.32
CA GLN A 176 -27.21 8.16 -1.04
C GLN A 176 -27.26 7.95 -2.56
N MET A 177 -26.76 6.81 -3.07
CA MET A 177 -26.74 6.53 -4.50
C MET A 177 -28.14 6.19 -5.03
N HIS A 178 -28.48 6.78 -6.15
CA HIS A 178 -29.70 6.49 -6.91
C HIS A 178 -29.40 6.41 -8.39
N LEU A 179 -30.28 5.74 -9.14
CA LEU A 179 -30.13 5.61 -10.58
C LEU A 179 -30.35 6.97 -11.25
N THR A 180 -29.33 7.46 -11.94
CA THR A 180 -29.38 8.76 -12.62
C THR A 180 -29.76 8.68 -14.10
N GLY A 181 -29.69 7.50 -14.70
CA GLY A 181 -29.90 7.31 -16.15
C GLY A 181 -28.81 7.97 -17.03
N ILE A 182 -27.68 8.43 -16.43
CA ILE A 182 -26.64 9.18 -17.14
C ILE A 182 -26.08 8.42 -18.35
N TYR A 183 -25.85 7.13 -18.23
CA TYR A 183 -25.30 6.32 -19.33
C TYR A 183 -26.33 6.09 -20.45
N LYS A 184 -27.61 5.88 -20.11
CA LYS A 184 -28.68 5.83 -21.10
C LYS A 184 -28.76 7.12 -21.93
N LYS A 185 -28.66 8.27 -21.26
CA LYS A 185 -28.65 9.58 -21.93
C LYS A 185 -27.39 9.77 -22.79
N HIS A 186 -26.23 9.36 -22.28
CA HIS A 186 -24.95 9.52 -22.99
C HIS A 186 -24.87 8.67 -24.25
N PHE A 187 -25.21 7.38 -24.15
CA PHE A 187 -25.10 6.42 -25.25
C PHE A 187 -26.35 6.35 -26.15
N GLY A 188 -27.45 6.96 -25.77
CA GLY A 188 -28.70 6.94 -26.51
C GLY A 188 -29.37 5.54 -26.63
N ASN A 189 -28.96 4.59 -25.77
CA ASN A 189 -29.46 3.22 -25.79
C ASN A 189 -29.57 2.62 -24.38
N ASN A 190 -30.09 1.38 -24.27
CA ASN A 190 -30.26 0.66 -23.02
C ASN A 190 -29.26 -0.52 -22.88
N ASN A 191 -28.21 -0.58 -23.69
CA ASN A 191 -27.25 -1.67 -23.59
C ASN A 191 -26.54 -1.63 -22.22
N PRO A 192 -26.15 -2.79 -21.69
CA PRO A 192 -25.36 -2.84 -20.46
C PRO A 192 -24.06 -2.04 -20.60
N VAL A 193 -23.64 -1.41 -19.49
CA VAL A 193 -22.43 -0.59 -19.46
C VAL A 193 -21.34 -1.33 -18.69
N LEU A 194 -20.23 -1.63 -19.35
CA LEU A 194 -19.01 -2.11 -18.75
C LEU A 194 -18.17 -0.90 -18.33
N ILE A 195 -17.72 -0.86 -17.09
CA ILE A 195 -16.95 0.27 -16.56
C ILE A 195 -15.60 -0.24 -16.09
N PHE A 196 -14.53 0.34 -16.62
CA PHE A 196 -13.20 0.22 -16.08
C PHE A 196 -12.89 1.49 -15.25
N ILE A 197 -12.43 1.31 -14.01
CA ILE A 197 -12.01 2.42 -13.14
C ILE A 197 -10.57 2.17 -12.71
N GLY A 198 -9.66 3.10 -13.01
CA GLY A 198 -8.26 2.97 -12.62
C GLY A 198 -7.29 3.75 -13.48
N ARG A 199 -5.99 3.61 -13.18
CA ARG A 199 -4.93 4.24 -13.98
C ARG A 199 -4.88 3.60 -15.36
N LEU A 200 -4.88 4.42 -16.40
CA LEU A 200 -4.83 3.97 -17.80
C LEU A 200 -3.37 3.72 -18.20
N THR A 201 -2.87 2.55 -17.86
CA THR A 201 -1.46 2.14 -18.06
C THR A 201 -1.38 0.84 -18.83
N PRO A 202 -0.26 0.55 -19.55
CA PRO A 202 -0.09 -0.66 -20.35
C PRO A 202 -0.30 -1.96 -19.56
N VAL A 203 0.07 -1.96 -18.27
CA VAL A 203 -0.09 -3.14 -17.39
C VAL A 203 -1.57 -3.51 -17.16
N LYS A 204 -2.51 -2.61 -17.45
CA LYS A 204 -3.95 -2.85 -17.32
C LYS A 204 -4.56 -3.50 -18.57
N GLN A 205 -3.78 -3.58 -19.66
CA GLN A 205 -4.19 -4.26 -20.90
C GLN A 205 -5.57 -3.80 -21.40
N LEU A 206 -5.76 -2.48 -21.49
CA LEU A 206 -7.05 -1.88 -21.87
C LEU A 206 -7.45 -2.20 -23.31
N ASP A 207 -6.47 -2.42 -24.17
CA ASP A 207 -6.61 -2.93 -25.53
C ASP A 207 -7.33 -4.28 -25.59
N LEU A 208 -7.00 -5.21 -24.68
CA LEU A 208 -7.72 -6.48 -24.57
C LEU A 208 -9.19 -6.30 -24.20
N LEU A 209 -9.50 -5.34 -23.32
CA LEU A 209 -10.89 -5.06 -22.96
C LEU A 209 -11.67 -4.48 -24.15
N VAL A 210 -11.07 -3.56 -24.91
CA VAL A 210 -11.66 -3.00 -26.12
C VAL A 210 -11.90 -4.11 -27.17
N GLN A 211 -10.90 -4.97 -27.38
CA GLN A 211 -11.01 -6.09 -28.32
C GLN A 211 -12.14 -7.06 -27.92
N ALA A 212 -12.21 -7.42 -26.64
CA ALA A 212 -13.27 -8.32 -26.14
C ALA A 212 -14.68 -7.75 -26.37
N VAL A 213 -14.87 -6.43 -26.18
CA VAL A 213 -16.15 -5.77 -26.45
C VAL A 213 -16.45 -5.73 -27.95
N ALA A 214 -15.43 -5.55 -28.79
CA ALA A 214 -15.59 -5.61 -30.24
C ALA A 214 -15.99 -7.02 -30.73
N ASP A 215 -15.39 -8.07 -30.15
CA ASP A 215 -15.73 -9.46 -30.47
C ASP A 215 -17.16 -9.80 -30.05
N LEU A 216 -17.58 -9.36 -28.86
CA LEU A 216 -19.00 -9.53 -28.43
C LEU A 216 -19.98 -8.83 -29.37
N LYS A 217 -19.62 -7.67 -29.91
CA LYS A 217 -20.45 -6.97 -30.91
C LYS A 217 -20.59 -7.80 -32.17
N ASN A 218 -19.56 -8.49 -32.63
CA ASN A 218 -19.65 -9.42 -33.79
C ASN A 218 -20.58 -10.60 -33.51
N GLU A 219 -20.70 -11.02 -32.26
CA GLU A 219 -21.65 -12.04 -31.79
C GLU A 219 -23.06 -11.48 -31.51
N LYS A 220 -23.35 -10.24 -31.93
CA LYS A 220 -24.62 -9.52 -31.69
C LYS A 220 -24.92 -9.25 -30.20
N GLN A 221 -23.93 -9.33 -29.34
CA GLN A 221 -24.01 -8.92 -27.93
C GLN A 221 -23.53 -7.49 -27.80
N LEU A 222 -24.43 -6.55 -27.52
CA LEU A 222 -24.13 -5.12 -27.51
C LEU A 222 -23.88 -4.63 -26.09
N TYR A 223 -22.71 -4.08 -25.86
CA TYR A 223 -22.31 -3.43 -24.62
C TYR A 223 -21.80 -2.01 -24.90
N ASN A 224 -22.01 -1.11 -23.95
CA ASN A 224 -21.32 0.17 -23.89
C ASN A 224 -20.07 0.01 -23.03
N LEU A 225 -18.98 0.73 -23.33
CA LEU A 225 -17.74 0.68 -22.58
C LEU A 225 -17.35 2.07 -22.11
N VAL A 226 -17.03 2.21 -20.82
CA VAL A 226 -16.61 3.46 -20.18
C VAL A 226 -15.29 3.24 -19.45
N PHE A 227 -14.33 4.12 -19.71
CA PHE A 227 -13.09 4.22 -18.96
C PHE A 227 -13.14 5.44 -18.05
N ILE A 228 -12.88 5.24 -16.75
CA ILE A 228 -12.78 6.31 -15.76
C ILE A 228 -11.38 6.27 -15.17
N GLY A 229 -10.58 7.27 -15.45
CA GLY A 229 -9.20 7.35 -15.00
C GLY A 229 -8.34 8.22 -15.87
N ASP A 230 -7.05 8.21 -15.57
CA ASP A 230 -6.02 8.96 -16.30
C ASP A 230 -4.77 8.09 -16.46
N GLY A 231 -3.92 8.40 -17.45
CA GLY A 231 -2.67 7.71 -17.69
C GLY A 231 -2.18 7.74 -19.14
N PRO A 232 -1.00 7.18 -19.40
CA PRO A 232 -0.36 7.24 -20.72
C PRO A 232 -1.09 6.45 -21.84
N CYS A 233 -2.14 5.71 -21.51
CA CYS A 233 -2.97 4.98 -22.48
C CYS A 233 -4.33 5.68 -22.73
N LEU A 234 -4.41 6.99 -22.45
CA LEU A 234 -5.60 7.80 -22.72
C LEU A 234 -5.65 8.16 -24.21
#